data_c352c41716eea67d6d959d18098f1315
#
_entry.id   c352c41716eea67d6d959d18098f1315
#
_cell.length_a   1.000
_cell.length_b   1.000
_cell.length_c   1.000
_cell.angle_alpha   90.00
_cell.angle_beta   90.00
_cell.angle_gamma   90.00
#
_symmetry.space_group_name_H-M   'P 1'
#
loop_
_entity.id
_entity.type
_entity.pdbx_description
1 polymer ?
#
loop_
_entity_poly.entity_id
_entity_poly.type
_entity_poly.pdbx_seq_one_letter_code
_entity_poly.pdbx_strand_id
1 'polypeptide(L)'
;MTASFDDVVPVAAPTRVPVLGGGTFPVRRIYCVGRNFADHAREMGAEAPASKADRGTPVFFAKPADAIVTTGDVPYPTATRELHHEVELVVAL
;
A
#
# COMPACT_ATOMS: atom_id res chain seq x y z
N MET A 1 4.48 25.86 14.88
CA MET A 1 4.92 26.96 13.99
C MET A 1 5.24 26.39 12.61
N THR A 2 4.66 26.95 11.58
CA THR A 2 4.92 26.54 10.21
C THR A 2 6.00 27.40 9.59
N ALA A 3 6.98 26.74 8.96
CA ALA A 3 7.97 27.45 8.15
C ALA A 3 7.35 27.87 6.80
N SER A 4 7.79 29.03 6.30
CA SER A 4 7.40 29.51 4.99
C SER A 4 8.56 29.34 4.00
N PHE A 5 8.27 28.82 2.82
CA PHE A 5 9.26 28.54 1.79
C PHE A 5 8.80 29.09 0.45
N ASP A 6 9.77 29.53 -0.36
CA ASP A 6 9.53 29.96 -1.74
C ASP A 6 9.65 28.75 -2.69
N ASP A 7 8.63 27.93 -2.71
CA ASP A 7 8.62 26.75 -3.58
C ASP A 7 8.42 27.15 -5.05
N VAL A 8 9.25 26.61 -5.92
CA VAL A 8 9.12 26.85 -7.37
C VAL A 8 8.02 26.00 -8.01
N VAL A 9 7.52 25.02 -7.30
CA VAL A 9 6.35 24.21 -7.70
C VAL A 9 5.40 24.07 -6.51
N PRO A 10 4.09 23.97 -6.74
CA PRO A 10 3.15 23.76 -5.64
C PRO A 10 3.40 22.44 -4.94
N VAL A 11 3.29 22.44 -3.63
CA VAL A 11 3.34 21.21 -2.83
C VAL A 11 1.94 20.62 -2.74
N ALA A 12 1.79 19.35 -3.12
CA ALA A 12 0.52 18.66 -3.04
C ALA A 12 0.08 18.47 -1.58
N ALA A 13 -1.23 18.57 -1.35
CA ALA A 13 -1.81 18.22 -0.06
C ALA A 13 -1.60 16.72 0.24
N PRO A 14 -1.47 16.33 1.52
CA PRO A 14 -1.37 14.92 1.86
C PRO A 14 -2.59 14.11 1.41
N THR A 15 -2.37 12.88 0.97
CA THR A 15 -3.44 11.92 0.79
C THR A 15 -4.06 11.58 2.14
N ARG A 16 -5.38 11.54 2.22
CA ARG A 16 -6.09 11.28 3.48
C ARG A 16 -7.05 10.12 3.32
N VAL A 17 -7.09 9.24 4.32
CA VAL A 17 -8.06 8.16 4.39
C VAL A 17 -9.08 8.47 5.49
N PRO A 18 -10.37 8.22 5.24
CA PRO A 18 -11.38 8.44 6.26
C PRO A 18 -11.21 7.46 7.43
N VAL A 19 -11.46 7.95 8.63
CA VAL A 19 -11.43 7.14 9.86
C VAL A 19 -12.85 6.83 10.29
N LEU A 20 -13.10 5.58 10.62
CA LEU A 20 -14.40 5.18 11.17
C LEU A 20 -14.65 5.94 12.49
N GLY A 21 -15.79 6.58 12.59
CA GLY A 21 -16.11 7.43 13.74
C GLY A 21 -15.76 8.90 13.57
N GLY A 22 -15.07 9.27 12.52
CA GLY A 22 -14.80 10.67 12.16
C GLY A 22 -13.34 11.00 11.96
N GLY A 23 -13.11 12.07 11.22
CA GLY A 23 -11.76 12.52 10.91
C GLY A 23 -11.10 11.77 9.77
N THR A 24 -9.86 12.12 9.52
CA THR A 24 -9.04 11.49 8.47
C THR A 24 -7.65 11.18 9.00
N PHE A 25 -7.04 10.15 8.42
CA PHE A 25 -5.64 9.81 8.66
C PHE A 25 -4.80 10.30 7.47
N PRO A 26 -3.86 11.24 7.67
CA PRO A 26 -2.97 11.67 6.59
C PRO A 26 -1.92 10.60 6.31
N VAL A 27 -1.82 10.19 5.06
CA VAL A 27 -0.89 9.14 4.65
C VAL A 27 0.34 9.78 4.03
N ARG A 28 1.50 9.45 4.57
CA ARG A 28 2.77 9.93 4.08
C ARG A 28 3.51 8.88 3.27
N ARG A 29 3.53 7.65 3.77
CA ARG A 29 4.25 6.53 3.17
C ARG A 29 3.43 5.26 3.27
N ILE A 30 3.59 4.40 2.28
CA ILE A 30 2.98 3.07 2.27
C ILE A 30 4.10 2.06 2.09
N TYR A 31 4.24 1.17 3.07
CA TYR A 31 5.13 0.03 3.00
C TYR A 31 4.31 -1.23 2.84
N CYS A 32 4.67 -2.02 1.86
CA CYS A 32 3.98 -3.28 1.56
C CYS A 32 4.90 -4.45 1.87
N VAL A 33 4.30 -5.57 2.26
CA VAL A 33 5.02 -6.80 2.53
C VAL A 33 4.64 -7.81 1.45
N GLY A 34 5.61 -8.23 0.67
CA GLY A 34 5.41 -9.23 -0.38
C GLY A 34 5.53 -10.65 0.16
N ARG A 35 4.77 -11.58 -0.44
CA ARG A 35 4.82 -13.01 -0.13
C ARG A 35 4.57 -13.33 1.34
N ASN A 36 3.70 -12.55 1.99
CA ASN A 36 3.44 -12.69 3.41
C ASN A 36 2.49 -13.84 3.74
N PHE A 37 1.47 -14.06 2.91
CA PHE A 37 0.48 -15.11 3.09
C PHE A 37 0.87 -16.36 2.30
N ALA A 38 0.68 -17.54 2.90
CA ALA A 38 1.05 -18.82 2.30
C ALA A 38 0.35 -19.05 0.95
N ASP A 39 -0.94 -18.74 0.85
CA ASP A 39 -1.71 -18.91 -0.39
C ASP A 39 -1.19 -18.00 -1.49
N HIS A 40 -0.85 -16.77 -1.16
CA HIS A 40 -0.26 -15.83 -2.11
C HIS A 40 1.11 -16.33 -2.61
N ALA A 41 1.93 -16.85 -1.72
CA ALA A 41 3.23 -17.42 -2.10
C ALA A 41 3.08 -18.58 -3.10
N ARG A 42 2.08 -19.44 -2.90
CA ARG A 42 1.77 -20.55 -3.82
C ARG A 42 1.28 -20.04 -5.18
N GLU A 43 0.44 -19.03 -5.22
CA GLU A 43 -0.04 -18.40 -6.46
C GLU A 43 1.10 -17.82 -7.29
N MET A 44 2.13 -17.32 -6.63
CA MET A 44 3.33 -16.79 -7.27
C MET A 44 4.34 -17.87 -7.66
N GLY A 45 4.00 -19.15 -7.49
CA GLY A 45 4.86 -20.28 -7.82
C GLY A 45 5.95 -20.55 -6.78
N ALA A 46 5.89 -19.94 -5.62
CA ALA A 46 6.82 -20.17 -4.54
C ALA A 46 6.27 -21.21 -3.56
N GLU A 47 7.18 -21.98 -2.95
CA GLU A 47 6.81 -22.91 -1.90
C GLU A 47 6.48 -22.15 -0.61
N ALA A 48 5.31 -22.45 -0.03
CA ALA A 48 4.91 -21.82 1.22
C ALA A 48 5.72 -22.39 2.39
N PRO A 49 6.31 -21.53 3.26
CA PRO A 49 7.02 -22.00 4.43
C PRO A 49 6.10 -22.76 5.39
N ALA A 50 6.61 -23.84 5.98
CA ALA A 50 5.86 -24.66 6.93
C ALA A 50 5.69 -23.96 8.28
N SER A 51 6.59 -23.07 8.66
CA SER A 51 6.56 -22.36 9.93
C SER A 51 7.06 -20.93 9.79
N LYS A 52 6.83 -20.11 10.81
CA LYS A 52 7.33 -18.74 10.85
C LYS A 52 8.86 -18.67 10.75
N ALA A 53 9.57 -19.63 11.34
CA ALA A 53 11.02 -19.68 11.30
C ALA A 53 11.56 -19.94 9.89
N ASP A 54 10.79 -20.62 9.04
CA ASP A 54 11.18 -20.98 7.69
C ASP A 54 10.84 -19.92 6.64
N ARG A 55 10.16 -18.84 7.03
CA ARG A 55 9.72 -17.79 6.09
C ARG A 55 10.86 -16.95 5.53
N GLY A 56 11.99 -16.93 6.22
CA GLY A 56 13.11 -16.09 5.83
C GLY A 56 12.83 -14.60 6.03
N THR A 57 13.57 -13.76 5.32
CA THR A 57 13.42 -12.31 5.41
C THR A 57 12.20 -11.84 4.60
N PRO A 58 11.29 -11.05 5.19
CA PRO A 58 10.17 -10.48 4.45
C PRO A 58 10.65 -9.59 3.30
N VAL A 59 9.90 -9.59 2.21
CA VAL A 59 10.14 -8.69 1.08
C VAL A 59 9.29 -7.44 1.29
N PHE A 60 9.94 -6.28 1.38
CA PHE A 60 9.26 -5.00 1.51
C PHE A 60 9.35 -4.20 0.22
N PHE A 61 8.29 -3.51 -0.11
CA PHE A 61 8.28 -2.53 -1.19
C PHE A 61 7.37 -1.37 -0.82
N ALA A 62 7.46 -0.30 -1.56
CA ALA A 62 6.70 0.92 -1.27
C ALA A 62 5.76 1.27 -2.40
N LYS A 63 4.67 1.94 -2.05
CA LYS A 63 3.76 2.58 -3.00
C LYS A 63 3.64 4.05 -2.66
N PRO A 64 3.42 4.93 -3.66
CA PRO A 64 3.18 6.34 -3.37
C PRO A 64 1.87 6.53 -2.62
N ALA A 65 1.85 7.47 -1.69
CA ALA A 65 0.65 7.76 -0.89
C ALA A 65 -0.55 8.18 -1.76
N ASP A 66 -0.30 8.88 -2.85
CA ASP A 66 -1.33 9.34 -3.77
C ASP A 66 -1.89 8.24 -4.70
N ALA A 67 -1.38 7.02 -4.59
CA ALA A 67 -1.97 5.85 -5.27
C ALA A 67 -3.22 5.31 -4.58
N ILE A 68 -3.56 5.81 -3.40
CA ILE A 68 -4.74 5.36 -2.65
C ILE A 68 -6.01 5.84 -3.34
N VAL A 69 -6.96 4.92 -3.50
CA VAL A 69 -8.33 5.21 -3.95
C VAL A 69 -9.27 4.86 -2.81
N THR A 70 -9.99 5.85 -2.29
CA THR A 70 -10.87 5.67 -1.14
C THR A 70 -12.33 5.47 -1.54
N THR A 71 -12.72 5.94 -2.71
CA THR A 71 -14.09 5.83 -3.23
C THR A 71 -14.07 5.65 -4.75
N GLY A 72 -15.14 5.07 -5.28
CA GLY A 72 -15.29 4.89 -6.72
C GLY A 72 -14.54 3.67 -7.25
N ASP A 73 -14.31 3.68 -8.54
CA ASP A 73 -13.71 2.57 -9.25
C ASP A 73 -12.20 2.78 -9.43
N VAL A 74 -11.47 1.68 -9.36
CA VAL A 74 -10.05 1.67 -9.73
C VAL A 74 -9.97 1.41 -11.24
N PRO A 75 -9.37 2.33 -12.03
CA PRO A 75 -9.24 2.10 -13.46
C PRO A 75 -8.39 0.86 -13.76
N TYR A 76 -8.82 0.06 -14.71
CA TYR A 76 -8.03 -1.09 -15.14
C TYR A 76 -6.78 -0.61 -15.88
N PRO A 77 -5.57 -1.03 -15.44
CA PRO A 77 -4.33 -0.61 -16.10
C PRO A 77 -4.28 -1.05 -17.56
N THR A 78 -3.83 -0.16 -18.43
CA THR A 78 -3.73 -0.47 -19.87
C THR A 78 -2.58 -1.39 -20.22
N ALA A 79 -1.59 -1.50 -19.33
CA ALA A 79 -0.37 -2.27 -19.57
C ALA A 79 -0.47 -3.74 -19.17
N THR A 80 -1.61 -4.18 -18.64
CA THR A 80 -1.81 -5.58 -18.23
C THR A 80 -3.14 -6.12 -18.70
N ARG A 81 -3.21 -7.44 -18.88
CA ARG A 81 -4.45 -8.20 -19.15
C ARG A 81 -4.85 -9.06 -17.96
N GLU A 82 -4.01 -9.10 -16.92
CA GLU A 82 -4.25 -9.92 -15.74
C GLU A 82 -4.04 -9.08 -14.49
N LEU A 83 -5.07 -8.30 -14.14
CA LEU A 83 -5.09 -7.57 -12.89
C LEU A 83 -5.76 -8.43 -11.83
N HIS A 84 -5.05 -8.66 -10.72
CA HIS A 84 -5.58 -9.38 -9.57
C HIS A 84 -5.79 -8.43 -8.40
N HIS A 85 -6.92 -8.59 -7.71
CA HIS A 85 -7.13 -7.91 -6.44
C HIS A 85 -6.52 -8.74 -5.31
N GLU A 86 -6.05 -8.06 -4.27
CA GLU A 86 -5.52 -8.68 -3.06
C GLU A 86 -6.17 -8.01 -1.86
N VAL A 87 -6.75 -8.82 -0.98
CA VAL A 87 -7.32 -8.32 0.28
C VAL A 87 -6.29 -8.49 1.37
N GLU A 88 -5.89 -7.39 1.98
CA GLU A 88 -4.83 -7.39 2.97
C GLU A 88 -5.20 -6.57 4.20
N LEU A 89 -4.63 -6.95 5.34
CA LEU A 89 -4.71 -6.17 6.56
C LEU A 89 -3.72 -5.02 6.49
N VAL A 90 -4.20 -3.81 6.73
CA VAL A 90 -3.37 -2.61 6.75
C VAL A 90 -3.29 -2.07 8.16
N VAL A 91 -2.10 -1.69 8.58
CA VAL A 91 -1.84 -1.10 9.90
C VAL A 91 -1.38 0.34 9.71
N ALA A 92 -2.06 1.28 10.37
CA ALA A 92 -1.66 2.68 10.39
C ALA A 92 -0.80 2.96 11.62
N LEU A 93 0.35 3.60 11.40
CA LEU A 93 1.30 3.90 12.47
C LEU A 93 1.48 5.42 12.64
#